data_1b7e7bcc426ffefc116cb6b7eab29a9a
#
_entry.id   1b7e7bcc426ffefc116cb6b7eab29a9a
#
_cell.length_a   1.000
_cell.length_b   1.000
_cell.length_c   1.000
_cell.angle_alpha   90.00
_cell.angle_beta   90.00
_cell.angle_gamma   90.00
#
_symmetry.space_group_name_H-M   'P 1'
#
loop_
_entity.id
_entity.type
_entity.pdbx_description
1 polymer ?
#
loop_
_entity_poly.entity_id
_entity_poly.type
_entity_poly.pdbx_seq_one_letter_code
_entity_poly.pdbx_strand_id
1 'polypeptide(L)'
;MSWLGNIGQLAKIMGQLPRLKEEAERMQQRLEQIVVEGDAGAGMVKVRVNGRMIVLGCAISPEALALNDREMLEDLIKAATNQALEKARQALGEETAKLMGGMGLPPGLNLPGLG
;
A
#
# COMPACT_ATOMS: atom_id res chain seq x y z
N MET A 1 -6.61 -43.25 -7.20
CA MET A 1 -6.58 -42.00 -7.82
C MET A 1 -6.98 -40.86 -6.97
N SER A 2 -6.28 -39.83 -7.08
CA SER A 2 -6.30 -38.71 -6.18
C SER A 2 -7.50 -37.76 -6.33
N TRP A 3 -8.45 -38.03 -7.18
CA TRP A 3 -9.58 -37.14 -7.40
C TRP A 3 -10.41 -36.89 -6.13
N LEU A 4 -10.71 -37.97 -5.40
CA LEU A 4 -11.43 -37.87 -4.13
C LEU A 4 -10.58 -37.22 -3.04
N GLY A 5 -9.26 -37.44 -3.05
CA GLY A 5 -8.35 -36.76 -2.14
C GLY A 5 -8.27 -35.26 -2.39
N ASN A 6 -8.35 -34.84 -3.65
CA ASN A 6 -8.37 -33.44 -4.02
C ASN A 6 -9.65 -32.73 -3.58
N ILE A 7 -10.77 -33.46 -3.56
CA ILE A 7 -12.03 -32.90 -3.04
C ILE A 7 -11.90 -32.57 -1.56
N GLY A 8 -11.27 -33.45 -0.77
CA GLY A 8 -11.04 -33.21 0.65
C GLY A 8 -10.18 -31.97 0.89
N GLN A 9 -9.10 -31.81 0.10
CA GLN A 9 -8.25 -30.63 0.18
C GLN A 9 -9.00 -29.36 -0.25
N LEU A 10 -9.79 -29.47 -1.31
CA LEU A 10 -10.58 -28.35 -1.80
C LEU A 10 -11.61 -27.91 -0.74
N ALA A 11 -12.26 -28.86 -0.07
CA ALA A 11 -13.19 -28.55 1.00
C ALA A 11 -12.51 -27.81 2.16
N LYS A 12 -11.28 -28.20 2.52
CA LYS A 12 -10.50 -27.50 3.55
C LYS A 12 -10.19 -26.07 3.12
N ILE A 13 -9.77 -25.89 1.88
CA ILE A 13 -9.48 -24.57 1.34
C ILE A 13 -10.73 -23.69 1.34
N MET A 14 -11.84 -24.23 0.88
CA MET A 14 -13.11 -23.50 0.86
C MET A 14 -13.61 -23.17 2.26
N GLY A 15 -13.35 -24.04 3.24
CA GLY A 15 -13.69 -23.77 4.63
C GLY A 15 -12.86 -22.64 5.25
N GLN A 16 -11.68 -22.35 4.68
CA GLN A 16 -10.81 -21.26 5.12
C GLN A 16 -11.08 -19.94 4.42
N LEU A 17 -11.83 -19.96 3.31
CA LEU A 17 -12.09 -18.74 2.54
C LEU A 17 -12.73 -17.61 3.35
N PRO A 18 -13.74 -17.86 4.22
CA PRO A 18 -14.29 -16.78 5.03
C PRO A 18 -13.25 -16.13 5.93
N ARG A 19 -12.33 -16.92 6.49
CA ARG A 19 -11.26 -16.42 7.35
C ARG A 19 -10.26 -15.57 6.56
N LEU A 20 -9.91 -16.03 5.35
CA LEU A 20 -9.04 -15.27 4.47
C LEU A 20 -9.66 -13.93 4.08
N LYS A 21 -10.96 -13.93 3.81
CA LYS A 21 -11.69 -12.71 3.50
C LYS A 21 -11.69 -11.74 4.66
N GLU A 22 -11.92 -12.23 5.88
CA GLU A 22 -11.86 -11.39 7.08
C GLU A 22 -10.48 -10.80 7.29
N GLU A 23 -9.42 -11.59 7.10
CA GLU A 23 -8.05 -11.12 7.23
C GLU A 23 -7.72 -10.07 6.18
N ALA A 24 -8.19 -10.25 4.94
CA ALA A 24 -7.99 -9.28 3.89
C ALA A 24 -8.70 -7.96 4.20
N GLU A 25 -9.92 -8.02 4.72
CA GLU A 25 -10.66 -6.83 5.13
C GLU A 25 -9.97 -6.08 6.27
N ARG A 26 -9.47 -6.80 7.26
CA ARG A 26 -8.69 -6.22 8.36
C ARG A 26 -7.41 -5.56 7.86
N MET A 27 -6.73 -6.20 6.92
CA MET A 27 -5.55 -5.64 6.30
C MET A 27 -5.86 -4.33 5.60
N GLN A 28 -6.96 -4.28 4.82
CA GLN A 28 -7.36 -3.04 4.16
C GLN A 28 -7.66 -1.93 5.16
N GLN A 29 -8.32 -2.26 6.27
CA GLN A 29 -8.58 -1.28 7.33
C GLN A 29 -7.28 -0.76 7.95
N ARG A 30 -6.31 -1.64 8.19
CA ARG A 30 -5.01 -1.24 8.71
C ARG A 30 -4.27 -0.34 7.73
N LEU A 31 -4.33 -0.67 6.43
CA LEU A 31 -3.70 0.14 5.40
C LEU A 31 -4.29 1.54 5.31
N GLU A 32 -5.61 1.67 5.50
CA GLU A 32 -6.26 2.97 5.52
C GLU A 32 -5.77 3.84 6.68
N GLN A 33 -5.37 3.23 7.79
CA GLN A 33 -4.86 3.94 8.97
C GLN A 33 -3.40 4.35 8.81
N ILE A 34 -2.67 3.74 7.90
CA ILE A 34 -1.28 4.08 7.65
C ILE A 34 -1.25 5.31 6.76
N VAL A 35 -0.63 6.38 7.24
CA VAL A 35 -0.47 7.62 6.48
C VAL A 35 1.01 7.91 6.37
N VAL A 36 1.47 8.08 5.13
CA VAL A 36 2.85 8.43 4.83
C VAL A 36 2.89 9.78 4.12
N GLU A 37 4.02 10.46 4.22
CA GLU A 37 4.18 11.78 3.62
C GLU A 37 5.40 11.78 2.72
N GLY A 38 5.23 12.32 1.52
CA GLY A 38 6.33 12.67 0.64
C GLY A 38 6.47 14.18 0.62
N ASP A 39 7.70 14.67 0.47
CA ASP A 39 7.93 16.10 0.34
C ASP A 39 8.96 16.38 -0.75
N ALA A 40 8.92 17.59 -1.26
CA ALA A 40 9.86 18.07 -2.27
C ALA A 40 10.12 19.55 -2.07
N GLY A 41 11.31 19.98 -2.48
CA GLY A 41 11.70 21.39 -2.37
C GLY A 41 11.83 21.84 -0.93
N ALA A 42 12.43 21.04 -0.06
CA ALA A 42 12.62 21.36 1.35
C ALA A 42 11.27 21.68 2.04
N GLY A 43 10.25 20.89 1.76
CA GLY A 43 8.94 21.06 2.36
C GLY A 43 8.01 22.02 1.65
N MET A 44 8.40 22.55 0.49
CA MET A 44 7.52 23.44 -0.28
C MET A 44 6.26 22.75 -0.76
N VAL A 45 6.35 21.46 -1.06
CA VAL A 45 5.18 20.64 -1.41
C VAL A 45 5.23 19.37 -0.58
N LYS A 46 4.12 19.05 0.06
CA LYS A 46 3.97 17.82 0.85
C LYS A 46 2.72 17.09 0.39
N VAL A 47 2.84 15.78 0.15
CA VAL A 47 1.74 14.93 -0.28
C VAL A 47 1.56 13.81 0.73
N ARG A 48 0.33 13.59 1.17
CA ARG A 48 0.01 12.48 2.09
C ARG A 48 -0.77 11.42 1.34
N VAL A 49 -0.38 10.17 1.58
CA VAL A 49 -0.96 8.98 0.93
C VAL A 49 -1.18 7.93 2.02
N ASN A 50 -2.26 7.17 1.91
CA ASN A 50 -2.46 6.05 2.83
C ASN A 50 -1.87 4.76 2.27
N GLY A 51 -1.90 3.68 3.07
CA GLY A 51 -1.37 2.39 2.66
C GLY A 51 -2.12 1.74 1.50
N ARG A 52 -3.30 2.24 1.14
CA ARG A 52 -4.06 1.79 -0.02
C ARG A 52 -3.73 2.58 -1.29
N MET A 53 -2.67 3.37 -1.28
CA MET A 53 -2.23 4.20 -2.41
C MET A 53 -3.21 5.32 -2.77
N ILE A 54 -3.98 5.79 -1.79
CA ILE A 54 -4.91 6.88 -2.00
C ILE A 54 -4.25 8.17 -1.54
N VAL A 55 -4.22 9.17 -2.42
CA VAL A 55 -3.72 10.50 -2.07
C VAL A 55 -4.75 11.18 -1.18
N LEU A 56 -4.33 11.51 0.04
CA LEU A 56 -5.24 12.11 1.04
C LEU A 56 -5.17 13.63 1.02
N GLY A 57 -4.07 14.20 0.61
CA GLY A 57 -3.93 15.64 0.57
C GLY A 57 -2.62 16.08 -0.05
N CYS A 58 -2.60 17.34 -0.46
CA CYS A 58 -1.42 17.99 -1.00
C CYS A 58 -1.35 19.38 -0.39
N ALA A 59 -0.24 19.69 0.28
CA ALA A 59 -0.01 20.99 0.87
C ALA A 59 1.10 21.71 0.09
N ILE A 60 0.80 22.91 -0.38
CA ILE A 60 1.74 23.76 -1.11
C ILE A 60 2.02 24.97 -0.24
N SER A 61 3.29 25.23 0.03
CA SER A 61 3.67 26.35 0.87
C SER A 61 3.42 27.70 0.17
N PRO A 62 3.18 28.77 0.94
CA PRO A 62 3.08 30.11 0.36
C PRO A 62 4.35 30.50 -0.40
N GLU A 63 5.52 30.08 0.06
CA GLU A 63 6.80 30.37 -0.59
C GLU A 63 6.85 29.74 -2.00
N ALA A 64 6.34 28.52 -2.15
CA ALA A 64 6.29 27.85 -3.44
C ALA A 64 5.39 28.63 -4.43
N LEU A 65 4.25 29.08 -3.96
CA LEU A 65 3.33 29.88 -4.79
C LEU A 65 3.93 31.23 -5.14
N ALA A 66 4.65 31.85 -4.20
CA ALA A 66 5.23 33.17 -4.41
C ALA A 66 6.33 33.18 -5.48
N LEU A 67 6.95 32.03 -5.77
CA LEU A 67 7.95 31.91 -6.83
C LEU A 67 7.35 32.10 -8.22
N ASN A 68 6.04 31.94 -8.36
CA ASN A 68 5.32 32.11 -9.64
C ASN A 68 5.95 31.32 -10.77
N ASP A 69 6.38 30.10 -10.48
CA ASP A 69 7.01 29.18 -11.42
C ASP A 69 6.17 27.92 -11.49
N ARG A 70 5.28 27.87 -12.46
CA ARG A 70 4.33 26.76 -12.62
C ARG A 70 5.04 25.45 -12.90
N GLU A 71 6.03 25.47 -13.77
CA GLU A 71 6.76 24.26 -14.17
C GLU A 71 7.49 23.64 -12.96
N MET A 72 8.14 24.48 -12.17
CA MET A 72 8.79 24.04 -10.94
C MET A 72 7.77 23.44 -9.98
N LEU A 73 6.61 24.08 -9.82
CA LEU A 73 5.56 23.59 -8.92
C LEU A 73 5.04 22.25 -9.37
N GLU A 74 4.82 22.07 -10.68
CA GLU A 74 4.40 20.77 -11.24
C GLU A 74 5.43 19.68 -10.94
N ASP A 75 6.71 19.98 -11.09
CA ASP A 75 7.79 19.04 -10.80
C ASP A 75 7.85 18.69 -9.31
N LEU A 76 7.65 19.67 -8.43
CA LEU A 76 7.65 19.43 -6.99
C LEU A 76 6.46 18.54 -6.58
N ILE A 77 5.28 18.77 -7.14
CA ILE A 77 4.10 17.96 -6.86
C ILE A 77 4.34 16.51 -7.32
N LYS A 78 4.90 16.34 -8.51
CA LYS A 78 5.24 15.02 -9.03
C LYS A 78 6.22 14.29 -8.12
N ALA A 79 7.28 14.98 -7.72
CA ALA A 79 8.32 14.38 -6.87
C ALA A 79 7.77 14.00 -5.49
N ALA A 80 7.02 14.89 -4.86
CA ALA A 80 6.42 14.63 -3.55
C ALA A 80 5.41 13.46 -3.61
N THR A 81 4.59 13.43 -4.66
CA THR A 81 3.61 12.37 -4.86
C THR A 81 4.29 11.01 -5.04
N ASN A 82 5.30 10.96 -5.90
CA ASN A 82 6.02 9.71 -6.14
C ASN A 82 6.75 9.21 -4.90
N GLN A 83 7.32 10.11 -4.11
CA GLN A 83 7.96 9.76 -2.85
C GLN A 83 6.94 9.17 -1.86
N ALA A 84 5.77 9.80 -1.74
CA ALA A 84 4.71 9.33 -0.86
C ALA A 84 4.21 7.94 -1.29
N LEU A 85 4.00 7.74 -2.59
CA LEU A 85 3.56 6.46 -3.13
C LEU A 85 4.59 5.35 -2.88
N GLU A 86 5.87 5.67 -2.98
CA GLU A 86 6.93 4.70 -2.69
C GLU A 86 6.91 4.28 -1.22
N LYS A 87 6.76 5.24 -0.31
CA LYS A 87 6.62 4.95 1.12
C LYS A 87 5.37 4.10 1.40
N ALA A 88 4.28 4.38 0.70
CA ALA A 88 3.05 3.59 0.83
C ALA A 88 3.23 2.15 0.33
N ARG A 89 3.97 1.96 -0.77
CA ARG A 89 4.29 0.61 -1.26
C ARG A 89 5.10 -0.18 -0.25
N GLN A 90 6.08 0.47 0.40
CA GLN A 90 6.86 -0.17 1.44
C GLN A 90 5.98 -0.60 2.61
N ALA A 91 5.07 0.26 3.04
CA ALA A 91 4.13 -0.05 4.12
C ALA A 91 3.22 -1.22 3.72
N LEU A 92 2.73 -1.24 2.48
CA LEU A 92 1.92 -2.35 1.97
C LEU A 92 2.71 -3.65 1.98
N GLY A 93 3.97 -3.60 1.56
CA GLY A 93 4.85 -4.78 1.58
C GLY A 93 5.05 -5.33 2.98
N GLU A 94 5.24 -4.46 3.96
CA GLU A 94 5.40 -4.86 5.36
C GLU A 94 4.12 -5.51 5.89
N GLU A 95 2.96 -4.95 5.61
CA GLU A 95 1.68 -5.51 6.04
C GLU A 95 1.40 -6.85 5.36
N THR A 96 1.75 -6.98 4.08
CA THR A 96 1.63 -8.24 3.35
C THR A 96 2.53 -9.31 3.96
N ALA A 97 3.77 -8.96 4.31
CA ALA A 97 4.70 -9.89 4.95
C ALA A 97 4.17 -10.36 6.30
N LYS A 98 3.59 -9.47 7.10
CA LYS A 98 2.97 -9.84 8.37
C LYS A 98 1.80 -10.80 8.17
N LEU A 99 0.96 -10.55 7.19
CA LEU A 99 -0.17 -11.41 6.86
C LEU A 99 0.31 -12.81 6.47
N MET A 100 1.31 -12.88 5.59
CA MET A 100 1.89 -14.16 5.17
C MET A 100 2.53 -14.91 6.32
N GLY A 101 3.25 -14.21 7.19
CA GLY A 101 3.84 -14.80 8.39
C GLY A 101 2.79 -15.37 9.33
N GLY A 102 1.70 -14.64 9.54
CA GLY A 102 0.59 -15.10 10.37
C GLY A 102 -0.16 -16.30 9.81
N MET A 103 -0.09 -16.51 8.50
CA MET A 103 -0.70 -17.66 7.82
C MET A 103 0.26 -18.83 7.67
N GLY A 104 1.51 -18.71 8.14
CA GLY A 104 2.52 -19.75 8.02
C GLY A 104 3.13 -19.88 6.64
N LEU A 105 2.94 -18.88 5.78
CA LEU A 105 3.56 -18.87 4.46
C LEU A 105 5.02 -18.45 4.53
N PRO A 106 5.90 -19.02 3.71
CA PRO A 106 7.32 -18.65 3.76
C PRO A 106 7.52 -17.20 3.32
N PRO A 107 8.45 -16.47 3.97
CA PRO A 107 8.81 -15.14 3.54
C PRO A 107 9.46 -15.17 2.15
N GLY A 108 9.20 -14.17 1.37
CA GLY A 108 9.73 -14.08 0.02
C GLY A 108 8.92 -14.77 -1.05
N LEU A 109 7.78 -15.35 -0.70
CA LEU A 109 6.88 -15.93 -1.68
C LEU A 109 6.26 -14.81 -2.53
N ASN A 110 6.52 -14.88 -3.84
CA ASN A 110 5.93 -13.92 -4.77
C ASN A 110 4.55 -14.39 -5.19
N LEU A 111 3.54 -13.65 -4.75
CA LEU A 111 2.17 -13.88 -5.20
C LEU A 111 1.84 -12.96 -6.36
N PRO A 112 1.17 -13.45 -7.40
CA PRO A 112 0.75 -12.60 -8.52
C PRO A 112 -0.11 -11.43 -8.03
N GLY A 113 0.23 -10.23 -8.46
CA GLY A 113 -0.51 -9.03 -8.10
C GLY A 113 -0.07 -8.33 -6.84
N LEU A 114 0.91 -8.86 -6.10
CA LEU A 114 1.42 -8.27 -4.87
C LEU A 114 2.85 -7.72 -5.00
N GLY A 115 3.43 -7.88 -6.15
CA GLY A 115 4.80 -7.45 -6.38
C GLY A 115 4.94 -6.03 -6.85
#